data_100fbc1362cde48f5a5b405e540f563c
#
_entry.id   100fbc1362cde48f5a5b405e540f563c
#
_cell.length_a   1.000
_cell.length_b   1.000
_cell.length_c   1.000
_cell.angle_alpha   90.00
_cell.angle_beta   90.00
_cell.angle_gamma   90.00
#
_symmetry.space_group_name_H-M   'P 1'
#
loop_
_entity.id
_entity.type
_entity.pdbx_description
1 polymer ?
#
loop_
_entity_poly.entity_id
_entity_poly.type
_entity_poly.pdbx_seq_one_letter_code
_entity_poly.pdbx_strand_id
1 'polypeptide(L)'
;MGQAVERVDEAVSEYQQDYKELHESYKLLTQQLIGLRMIQRVNQALVSEIDLDLLLKRILRSAIDAVQGQAGALLLLDQTGQELIFSVVEGGGGEALEGQRMDRDRGLAGWVVSRNEPLIITDVQRDRRFYESIPKGVDFDVTSQICAPLLVKGEPIGVVQVLNKAEGERFDEDDLSLLTSFAAQSAIAIENTRLYQDLKRERDRLIAGEDEVRKRLARELHDGPTQLLAVLISNINFIGSLQVLEPDKVPGELAALLPVAEKALRQLRTLLFDLRPVILETQGLVPALQQYVERQQEMDDLNYSLQIDRFAGRLTSPAERAVFSIVQEAVGNVRKHALAENVWILVNEQQGELCVMVHDDGVGFDVEQLNAEYDQRGSLGMLNMRERAESIGGTLSLQSEPGAGSTIALVAPLSPLREVTS
;
A
#
# COMPACT_ATOMS: atom_id res chain seq x y z
N MET A 1 -13.12 74.39 26.62
CA MET A 1 -12.46 73.21 27.20
C MET A 1 -13.14 71.91 26.74
N GLY A 2 -14.46 71.79 26.72
CA GLY A 2 -15.16 70.57 26.30
C GLY A 2 -14.87 70.11 24.87
N GLN A 3 -14.89 71.04 23.88
CA GLN A 3 -14.62 70.70 22.46
C GLN A 3 -13.19 70.24 22.17
N ALA A 4 -12.21 70.61 22.98
CA ALA A 4 -10.83 70.14 22.82
C ALA A 4 -10.63 68.74 23.39
N VAL A 5 -11.37 68.35 24.43
CA VAL A 5 -11.36 67.02 25.02
C VAL A 5 -12.03 66.01 24.07
N GLU A 6 -13.17 66.41 23.50
CA GLU A 6 -13.94 65.56 22.53
C GLU A 6 -13.12 65.25 21.26
N ARG A 7 -12.34 66.19 20.71
CA ARG A 7 -11.43 65.98 19.59
C ARG A 7 -10.25 65.08 19.95
N VAL A 8 -9.75 65.12 21.17
CA VAL A 8 -8.68 64.24 21.63
C VAL A 8 -9.21 62.82 21.79
N ASP A 9 -10.41 62.62 22.33
CA ASP A 9 -11.06 61.30 22.45
C ASP A 9 -11.36 60.67 21.09
N GLU A 10 -11.87 61.46 20.10
CA GLU A 10 -12.06 61.00 18.72
C GLU A 10 -10.73 60.58 18.07
N ALA A 11 -9.67 61.39 18.18
CA ALA A 11 -8.36 61.07 17.63
C ALA A 11 -7.69 59.85 18.31
N VAL A 12 -7.92 59.63 19.58
CA VAL A 12 -7.45 58.44 20.33
C VAL A 12 -8.21 57.19 19.86
N SER A 13 -9.52 57.30 19.65
CA SER A 13 -10.36 56.21 19.16
C SER A 13 -9.96 55.80 17.73
N GLU A 14 -9.76 56.79 16.84
CA GLU A 14 -9.29 56.56 15.44
C GLU A 14 -7.90 55.90 15.43
N TYR A 15 -6.95 56.37 16.27
CA TYR A 15 -5.65 55.77 16.39
C TYR A 15 -5.67 54.33 16.93
N GLN A 16 -6.58 54.05 17.88
CA GLN A 16 -6.77 52.69 18.38
C GLN A 16 -7.34 51.75 17.33
N GLN A 17 -8.23 52.24 16.47
CA GLN A 17 -8.81 51.49 15.38
C GLN A 17 -7.77 51.20 14.31
N ASP A 18 -7.00 52.19 13.88
CA ASP A 18 -5.92 52.05 12.89
C ASP A 18 -4.84 51.09 13.42
N TYR A 19 -4.48 51.18 14.70
CA TYR A 19 -3.54 50.25 15.32
C TYR A 19 -4.03 48.81 15.29
N LYS A 20 -5.33 48.60 15.54
CA LYS A 20 -5.96 47.29 15.51
C LYS A 20 -5.99 46.69 14.09
N GLU A 21 -6.35 47.48 13.10
CA GLU A 21 -6.33 47.08 11.68
C GLU A 21 -4.91 46.78 11.18
N LEU A 22 -3.94 47.58 11.58
CA LEU A 22 -2.52 47.35 11.25
C LEU A 22 -1.99 46.06 11.90
N HIS A 23 -2.38 45.80 13.16
CA HIS A 23 -2.00 44.61 13.89
C HIS A 23 -2.61 43.35 13.27
N GLU A 24 -3.89 43.38 12.88
CA GLU A 24 -4.56 42.29 12.20
C GLU A 24 -3.93 42.02 10.80
N SER A 25 -3.62 43.07 10.06
CA SER A 25 -2.92 42.98 8.77
C SER A 25 -1.53 42.39 8.90
N TYR A 26 -0.77 42.83 9.92
CA TYR A 26 0.55 42.27 10.22
C TYR A 26 0.49 40.78 10.58
N LYS A 27 -0.51 40.38 11.38
CA LYS A 27 -0.76 39.01 11.78
C LYS A 27 -1.08 38.11 10.58
N LEU A 28 -1.96 38.59 9.68
CA LEU A 28 -2.31 37.90 8.45
C LEU A 28 -1.11 37.75 7.51
N LEU A 29 -0.32 38.80 7.36
CA LEU A 29 0.89 38.79 6.50
C LEU A 29 1.95 37.81 7.05
N THR A 30 2.12 37.78 8.38
CA THR A 30 3.04 36.85 9.04
C THR A 30 2.59 35.40 8.84
N GLN A 31 1.29 35.12 8.96
CA GLN A 31 0.71 33.78 8.69
C GLN A 31 0.93 33.37 7.23
N GLN A 32 0.72 34.27 6.26
CA GLN A 32 0.96 33.99 4.85
C GLN A 32 2.44 33.73 4.55
N LEU A 33 3.36 34.47 5.17
CA LEU A 33 4.81 34.28 5.03
C LEU A 33 5.27 32.93 5.59
N ILE A 34 4.73 32.52 6.74
CA ILE A 34 5.00 31.19 7.31
C ILE A 34 4.51 30.11 6.36
N GLY A 35 3.28 30.24 5.83
CA GLY A 35 2.70 29.32 4.86
C GLY A 35 3.54 29.17 3.60
N LEU A 36 3.93 30.29 2.98
CA LEU A 36 4.76 30.31 1.78
C LEU A 36 6.15 29.69 2.01
N ARG A 37 6.78 29.97 3.13
CA ARG A 37 8.08 29.36 3.49
C ARG A 37 7.95 27.85 3.72
N MET A 38 6.84 27.39 4.29
CA MET A 38 6.57 25.97 4.49
C MET A 38 6.36 25.27 3.15
N ILE A 39 5.55 25.83 2.24
CA ILE A 39 5.35 25.32 0.89
C ILE A 39 6.66 25.28 0.10
N GLN A 40 7.50 26.30 0.19
CA GLN A 40 8.83 26.29 -0.42
C GLN A 40 9.73 25.19 0.16
N ARG A 41 9.70 24.97 1.47
CA ARG A 41 10.46 23.91 2.14
C ARG A 41 9.96 22.52 1.75
N VAL A 42 8.64 22.31 1.64
CA VAL A 42 8.05 21.06 1.15
C VAL A 42 8.44 20.82 -0.30
N ASN A 43 8.38 21.83 -1.17
CA ASN A 43 8.78 21.70 -2.57
C ASN A 43 10.29 21.43 -2.73
N GLN A 44 11.14 22.04 -1.93
CA GLN A 44 12.58 21.72 -1.88
C GLN A 44 12.83 20.31 -1.34
N ALA A 45 12.00 19.86 -0.46
CA ALA A 45 12.05 18.56 0.16
C ALA A 45 11.57 17.44 -0.80
N LEU A 46 10.63 17.70 -1.71
CA LEU A 46 10.24 16.75 -2.79
C LEU A 46 11.37 16.46 -3.79
N VAL A 47 12.39 17.30 -3.86
CA VAL A 47 13.59 17.15 -4.72
C VAL A 47 14.73 16.40 -4.02
N SER A 48 14.74 16.33 -2.68
CA SER A 48 15.71 15.57 -1.89
C SER A 48 15.00 14.41 -1.18
N GLU A 49 15.67 13.27 -1.02
CA GLU A 49 15.16 12.14 -0.21
C GLU A 49 14.78 12.63 1.18
N ILE A 50 13.46 12.81 1.42
CA ILE A 50 13.00 13.40 2.68
C ILE A 50 12.84 12.27 3.68
N ASP A 51 13.66 12.38 4.70
CA ASP A 51 13.50 11.67 5.95
C ASP A 51 12.36 12.35 6.75
N LEU A 52 11.28 11.61 7.00
CA LEU A 52 10.15 12.10 7.79
C LEU A 52 10.61 12.55 9.18
N ASP A 53 11.53 11.84 9.80
CA ASP A 53 12.05 12.15 11.13
C ASP A 53 12.77 13.51 11.15
N LEU A 54 13.54 13.80 10.10
CA LEU A 54 14.19 15.10 9.96
C LEU A 54 13.18 16.24 9.75
N LEU A 55 12.11 15.99 9.00
CA LEU A 55 11.02 16.94 8.81
C LEU A 55 10.31 17.23 10.15
N LEU A 56 9.96 16.20 10.90
CA LEU A 56 9.28 16.32 12.19
C LEU A 56 10.13 17.11 13.21
N LYS A 57 11.44 16.83 13.28
CA LYS A 57 12.38 17.59 14.13
C LYS A 57 12.42 19.06 13.75
N ARG A 58 12.48 19.37 12.46
CA ARG A 58 12.47 20.78 12.01
C ARG A 58 11.15 21.47 12.29
N ILE A 59 10.02 20.79 12.12
CA ILE A 59 8.69 21.30 12.46
C ILE A 59 8.65 21.64 13.95
N LEU A 60 9.01 20.71 14.81
CA LEU A 60 8.93 20.92 16.25
C LEU A 60 9.83 22.06 16.72
N ARG A 61 11.08 22.10 16.26
CA ARG A 61 12.01 23.19 16.58
C ARG A 61 11.48 24.55 16.14
N SER A 62 10.94 24.65 14.92
CA SER A 62 10.35 25.89 14.44
C SER A 62 9.10 26.30 15.24
N ALA A 63 8.31 25.35 15.73
CA ALA A 63 7.17 25.62 16.59
C ALA A 63 7.61 26.18 17.97
N ILE A 64 8.60 25.55 18.60
CA ILE A 64 9.18 25.99 19.86
C ILE A 64 9.73 27.43 19.73
N ASP A 65 10.53 27.68 18.69
CA ASP A 65 11.13 29.00 18.42
C ASP A 65 10.05 30.06 18.17
N ALA A 66 8.99 29.74 17.44
CA ALA A 66 7.93 30.69 17.08
C ALA A 66 7.16 31.22 18.29
N VAL A 67 6.92 30.37 19.29
CA VAL A 67 6.18 30.73 20.51
C VAL A 67 7.11 30.92 21.73
N GLN A 68 8.42 30.93 21.50
CA GLN A 68 9.46 31.09 22.53
C GLN A 68 9.33 30.09 23.70
N GLY A 69 9.06 28.82 23.33
CA GLY A 69 8.98 27.71 24.29
C GLY A 69 10.35 27.19 24.72
N GLN A 70 10.40 26.45 25.81
CA GLN A 70 11.63 25.81 26.33
C GLN A 70 11.78 24.37 25.83
N ALA A 71 10.66 23.68 25.60
CA ALA A 71 10.61 22.30 25.14
C ALA A 71 9.33 22.05 24.37
N GLY A 72 9.26 20.93 23.68
CA GLY A 72 8.04 20.53 22.99
C GLY A 72 8.06 19.07 22.56
N ALA A 73 6.91 18.60 22.12
CA ALA A 73 6.75 17.28 21.54
C ALA A 73 5.75 17.32 20.37
N LEU A 74 6.00 16.45 19.38
CA LEU A 74 5.11 16.18 18.30
C LEU A 74 4.68 14.72 18.40
N LEU A 75 3.38 14.50 18.59
CA LEU A 75 2.78 13.18 18.67
C LEU A 75 1.94 12.94 17.42
N LEU A 76 2.09 11.77 16.82
CA LEU A 76 1.29 11.35 15.67
C LEU A 76 0.42 10.17 16.04
N LEU A 77 -0.78 10.12 15.46
CA LEU A 77 -1.63 8.94 15.55
C LEU A 77 -0.99 7.79 14.79
N ASP A 78 -1.12 6.59 15.35
CA ASP A 78 -0.75 5.35 14.69
C ASP A 78 -1.71 5.04 13.51
N GLN A 79 -1.41 4.00 12.73
CA GLN A 79 -2.23 3.61 11.57
C GLN A 79 -3.67 3.22 11.95
N THR A 80 -3.90 2.76 13.18
CA THR A 80 -5.23 2.38 13.67
C THR A 80 -6.02 3.57 14.22
N GLY A 81 -5.37 4.71 14.44
CA GLY A 81 -5.95 5.90 15.05
C GLY A 81 -6.29 5.74 16.54
N GLN A 82 -5.78 4.71 17.21
CA GLN A 82 -6.08 4.40 18.62
C GLN A 82 -5.01 4.90 19.59
N GLU A 83 -3.80 5.05 19.14
CA GLU A 83 -2.67 5.46 19.96
C GLU A 83 -1.97 6.71 19.41
N LEU A 84 -1.51 7.55 20.31
CA LEU A 84 -0.57 8.66 20.04
C LEU A 84 0.85 8.18 20.30
N ILE A 85 1.73 8.39 19.33
CA ILE A 85 3.14 8.03 19.40
C ILE A 85 3.96 9.31 19.52
N PHE A 86 4.81 9.43 20.52
CA PHE A 86 5.80 10.49 20.62
C PHE A 86 6.80 10.36 19.47
N SER A 87 6.54 11.05 18.38
CA SER A 87 7.35 10.95 17.16
C SER A 87 8.65 11.74 17.27
N VAL A 88 8.61 12.92 17.90
CA VAL A 88 9.77 13.75 18.17
C VAL A 88 9.57 14.51 19.48
N VAL A 89 10.63 14.62 20.26
CA VAL A 89 10.68 15.43 21.49
C VAL A 89 11.93 16.30 21.46
N GLU A 90 11.81 17.58 21.80
CA GLU A 90 12.91 18.52 21.80
C GLU A 90 12.94 19.30 23.13
N GLY A 91 14.09 19.35 23.78
CA GLY A 91 14.29 20.03 25.08
C GLY A 91 13.83 19.19 26.29
N GLY A 92 14.10 19.70 27.47
CA GLY A 92 13.67 19.11 28.75
C GLY A 92 14.19 17.70 29.06
N GLY A 93 15.18 17.17 28.34
CA GLY A 93 15.64 15.79 28.54
C GLY A 93 14.63 14.73 28.10
N GLY A 94 13.60 15.12 27.34
CA GLY A 94 12.49 14.26 26.91
C GLY A 94 12.79 13.27 25.78
N GLU A 95 14.01 13.18 25.30
CA GLU A 95 14.40 12.27 24.19
C GLU A 95 14.08 10.79 24.51
N ALA A 96 14.07 10.42 25.79
CA ALA A 96 13.68 9.07 26.23
C ALA A 96 12.18 8.76 25.99
N LEU A 97 11.36 9.76 25.65
CA LEU A 97 9.96 9.59 25.31
C LEU A 97 9.74 9.23 23.84
N GLU A 98 10.71 9.48 22.97
CA GLU A 98 10.56 9.16 21.54
C GLU A 98 10.24 7.68 21.34
N GLY A 99 9.22 7.40 20.53
CA GLY A 99 8.70 6.06 20.29
C GLY A 99 7.74 5.52 21.34
N GLN A 100 7.56 6.19 22.49
CA GLN A 100 6.55 5.76 23.45
C GLN A 100 5.15 6.01 22.92
N ARG A 101 4.21 5.17 23.37
CA ARG A 101 2.81 5.18 22.96
C ARG A 101 1.91 5.51 24.12
N MET A 102 0.83 6.22 23.85
CA MET A 102 -0.23 6.51 24.80
C MET A 102 -1.59 6.41 24.13
N ASP A 103 -2.62 6.07 24.91
CA ASP A 103 -3.99 6.00 24.38
C ASP A 103 -4.40 7.35 23.79
N ARG A 104 -5.14 7.32 22.67
CA ARG A 104 -5.60 8.49 21.92
C ARG A 104 -6.28 9.56 22.79
N ASP A 105 -7.03 9.15 23.80
CA ASP A 105 -7.86 10.04 24.62
C ASP A 105 -7.16 10.49 25.91
N ARG A 106 -5.91 10.11 26.11
CA ARG A 106 -5.21 10.31 27.38
C ARG A 106 -4.47 11.64 27.45
N GLY A 107 -4.56 12.31 28.58
CA GLY A 107 -3.84 13.55 28.86
C GLY A 107 -4.32 14.75 28.05
N LEU A 108 -3.53 15.85 28.10
CA LEU A 108 -3.85 17.08 27.36
C LEU A 108 -3.75 16.89 25.84
N ALA A 109 -2.76 16.12 25.39
CA ALA A 109 -2.58 15.79 23.98
C ALA A 109 -3.80 15.01 23.43
N GLY A 110 -4.27 14.00 24.17
CA GLY A 110 -5.45 13.23 23.81
C GLY A 110 -6.73 14.06 23.80
N TRP A 111 -6.88 14.98 24.74
CA TRP A 111 -8.02 15.90 24.75
C TRP A 111 -8.07 16.77 23.50
N VAL A 112 -6.93 17.31 23.05
CA VAL A 112 -6.80 18.13 21.84
C VAL A 112 -7.14 17.34 20.59
N VAL A 113 -6.64 16.11 20.48
CA VAL A 113 -6.90 15.23 19.33
C VAL A 113 -8.37 14.80 19.28
N SER A 114 -8.99 14.49 20.44
CA SER A 114 -10.38 14.01 20.47
C SER A 114 -11.39 15.12 20.20
N ARG A 115 -11.06 16.39 20.49
CA ARG A 115 -11.95 17.54 20.27
C ARG A 115 -11.62 18.36 19.04
N ASN A 116 -10.44 18.17 18.46
CA ASN A 116 -9.91 19.01 17.37
C ASN A 116 -9.80 20.49 17.75
N GLU A 117 -9.63 20.78 19.03
CA GLU A 117 -9.57 22.14 19.57
C GLU A 117 -8.18 22.40 20.16
N PRO A 118 -7.55 23.56 19.86
CA PRO A 118 -6.29 23.95 20.48
C PRO A 118 -6.51 24.32 21.96
N LEU A 119 -5.45 24.29 22.77
CA LEU A 119 -5.54 24.42 24.22
C LEU A 119 -4.36 25.18 24.78
N ILE A 120 -4.64 26.14 25.69
CA ILE A 120 -3.67 26.82 26.56
C ILE A 120 -3.86 26.36 27.99
N ILE A 121 -2.79 25.96 28.65
CA ILE A 121 -2.74 25.68 30.08
C ILE A 121 -1.63 26.52 30.74
N THR A 122 -2.01 27.43 31.60
CA THR A 122 -1.09 28.32 32.29
C THR A 122 -0.54 27.73 33.59
N ASP A 123 -1.16 26.70 34.15
CA ASP A 123 -0.74 25.94 35.32
C ASP A 123 -1.18 24.47 35.15
N VAL A 124 -0.27 23.65 34.63
CA VAL A 124 -0.56 22.24 34.34
C VAL A 124 -0.81 21.41 35.59
N GLN A 125 -0.24 21.79 36.72
CA GLN A 125 -0.38 21.09 38.00
C GLN A 125 -1.82 21.15 38.54
N ARG A 126 -2.60 22.17 38.16
CA ARG A 126 -3.99 22.36 38.54
C ARG A 126 -4.99 21.79 37.56
N ASP A 127 -4.56 21.39 36.37
CA ASP A 127 -5.46 20.84 35.37
C ASP A 127 -5.65 19.34 35.56
N ARG A 128 -6.89 18.91 35.79
CA ARG A 128 -7.24 17.50 36.01
C ARG A 128 -7.00 16.61 34.79
N ARG A 129 -6.83 17.19 33.61
CA ARG A 129 -6.52 16.49 32.38
C ARG A 129 -5.04 16.20 32.23
N PHE A 130 -4.21 16.88 33.00
CA PHE A 130 -2.77 16.66 33.02
C PHE A 130 -2.49 15.26 33.56
N TYR A 131 -1.86 14.45 32.76
CA TYR A 131 -1.52 13.11 33.12
C TYR A 131 -0.07 13.02 33.57
N GLU A 132 0.15 12.66 34.81
CA GLU A 132 1.45 12.55 35.47
C GLU A 132 2.38 11.46 34.93
N SER A 133 2.07 10.86 33.77
CA SER A 133 2.92 9.84 33.15
C SER A 133 4.06 10.44 32.32
N ILE A 134 4.76 11.41 32.84
CA ILE A 134 6.15 11.61 32.44
C ILE A 134 6.91 10.41 33.02
N PRO A 135 7.57 9.56 32.21
CA PRO A 135 8.36 8.45 32.72
C PRO A 135 9.32 8.95 33.79
N LYS A 136 9.39 8.22 34.91
CA LYS A 136 10.35 8.53 35.98
C LYS A 136 11.74 8.60 35.37
N GLY A 137 12.34 9.80 35.33
CA GLY A 137 13.68 10.02 34.77
C GLY A 137 13.81 11.24 33.87
N VAL A 138 12.71 11.94 33.53
CA VAL A 138 12.75 13.24 32.88
C VAL A 138 12.68 14.30 33.97
N ASP A 139 13.82 14.94 34.23
CA ASP A 139 13.93 16.01 35.26
C ASP A 139 13.57 17.38 34.65
N PHE A 140 12.32 17.48 34.12
CA PHE A 140 11.79 18.70 33.53
C PHE A 140 10.44 19.04 34.14
N ASP A 141 10.41 20.17 34.86
CA ASP A 141 9.17 20.63 35.49
C ASP A 141 8.31 21.40 34.50
N VAL A 142 7.18 20.78 34.12
CA VAL A 142 6.20 21.39 33.21
C VAL A 142 5.28 22.28 34.03
N THR A 143 5.34 23.58 33.79
CA THR A 143 4.50 24.58 34.45
C THR A 143 3.36 25.08 33.57
N SER A 144 3.63 25.28 32.29
CA SER A 144 2.63 25.75 31.32
C SER A 144 2.77 25.00 30.00
N GLN A 145 1.68 24.92 29.24
CA GLN A 145 1.63 24.17 27.99
C GLN A 145 0.63 24.78 27.00
N ILE A 146 1.00 24.82 25.71
CA ILE A 146 0.06 25.05 24.63
C ILE A 146 0.08 23.85 23.69
N CYS A 147 -1.09 23.48 23.17
CA CYS A 147 -1.26 22.36 22.26
C CYS A 147 -2.11 22.77 21.07
N ALA A 148 -1.75 22.32 19.88
CA ALA A 148 -2.57 22.49 18.67
C ALA A 148 -2.68 21.18 17.91
N PRO A 149 -3.89 20.81 17.41
CA PRO A 149 -4.10 19.61 16.65
C PRO A 149 -3.48 19.76 15.26
N LEU A 150 -2.91 18.68 14.76
CA LEU A 150 -2.45 18.54 13.37
C LEU A 150 -3.62 17.99 12.56
N LEU A 151 -4.30 18.83 11.79
CA LEU A 151 -5.51 18.47 11.06
C LEU A 151 -5.27 18.38 9.56
N VAL A 152 -5.73 17.29 8.94
CA VAL A 152 -5.78 17.11 7.48
C VAL A 152 -7.25 16.89 7.09
N LYS A 153 -7.82 17.78 6.29
CA LYS A 153 -9.24 17.74 5.88
C LYS A 153 -10.23 17.65 7.06
N GLY A 154 -9.85 18.22 8.22
CA GLY A 154 -10.67 18.20 9.44
C GLY A 154 -10.46 16.98 10.34
N GLU A 155 -9.69 15.97 9.90
CA GLU A 155 -9.35 14.81 10.70
C GLU A 155 -7.99 14.98 11.37
N PRO A 156 -7.83 14.60 12.66
CA PRO A 156 -6.58 14.72 13.37
C PRO A 156 -5.61 13.63 12.95
N ILE A 157 -4.40 14.02 12.60
CA ILE A 157 -3.27 13.10 12.36
C ILE A 157 -2.28 13.09 13.52
N GLY A 158 -2.48 14.00 14.51
CA GLY A 158 -1.60 14.13 15.66
C GLY A 158 -1.79 15.45 16.41
N VAL A 159 -0.83 15.81 17.23
CA VAL A 159 -0.81 17.03 18.02
C VAL A 159 0.63 17.55 18.15
N VAL A 160 0.79 18.84 18.09
CA VAL A 160 2.03 19.53 18.49
C VAL A 160 1.79 20.22 19.83
N GLN A 161 2.72 20.05 20.75
CA GLN A 161 2.69 20.68 22.06
C GLN A 161 4.01 21.40 22.33
N VAL A 162 3.92 22.59 22.96
CA VAL A 162 5.06 23.38 23.42
C VAL A 162 4.90 23.66 24.88
N LEU A 163 5.99 23.50 25.62
CA LEU A 163 6.04 23.51 27.07
C LEU A 163 6.86 24.72 27.54
N ASN A 164 6.41 25.33 28.60
CA ASN A 164 7.06 26.41 29.35
C ASN A 164 7.53 27.55 28.44
N LYS A 165 6.88 28.70 28.51
CA LYS A 165 7.32 29.90 27.80
C LYS A 165 8.65 30.39 28.41
N ALA A 166 9.54 30.89 27.57
CA ALA A 166 10.83 31.41 27.99
C ALA A 166 10.66 32.59 29.00
N GLU A 167 11.69 32.85 29.78
CA GLU A 167 11.74 33.96 30.74
C GLU A 167 10.64 33.94 31.82
N GLY A 168 9.93 32.82 32.00
CA GLY A 168 8.85 32.67 33.00
C GLY A 168 7.56 33.41 32.63
N GLU A 169 7.43 33.82 31.38
CA GLU A 169 6.20 34.38 30.82
C GLU A 169 5.10 33.31 30.67
N ARG A 170 3.87 33.75 30.44
CA ARG A 170 2.73 32.87 30.17
C ARG A 170 2.39 32.88 28.69
N PHE A 171 2.01 31.73 28.18
CA PHE A 171 1.41 31.65 26.84
C PHE A 171 0.11 32.43 26.81
N ASP A 172 -0.15 33.11 25.70
CA ASP A 172 -1.35 33.87 25.42
C ASP A 172 -2.10 33.40 24.16
N GLU A 173 -3.22 34.04 23.82
CA GLU A 173 -4.04 33.71 22.66
C GLU A 173 -3.30 33.94 21.35
N ASP A 174 -2.32 34.85 21.30
CA ASP A 174 -1.52 35.08 20.11
C ASP A 174 -0.54 33.94 19.88
N ASP A 175 0.09 33.44 20.95
CA ASP A 175 0.92 32.22 20.88
C ASP A 175 0.10 31.02 20.40
N LEU A 176 -1.14 30.84 20.90
CA LEU A 176 -2.02 29.76 20.49
C LEU A 176 -2.43 29.87 19.02
N SER A 177 -2.80 31.07 18.58
CA SER A 177 -3.14 31.34 17.19
C SER A 177 -1.96 31.06 16.27
N LEU A 178 -0.75 31.43 16.66
CA LEU A 178 0.48 31.19 15.91
C LEU A 178 0.79 29.69 15.85
N LEU A 179 0.73 28.97 16.99
CA LEU A 179 0.94 27.51 17.01
C LEU A 179 -0.10 26.77 16.19
N THR A 180 -1.38 27.19 16.25
CA THR A 180 -2.47 26.58 15.47
C THR A 180 -2.25 26.74 13.97
N SER A 181 -1.86 27.94 13.53
CA SER A 181 -1.54 28.22 12.14
C SER A 181 -0.34 27.37 11.67
N PHE A 182 0.66 27.25 12.53
CA PHE A 182 1.82 26.42 12.29
C PHE A 182 1.48 24.92 12.22
N ALA A 183 0.63 24.45 13.14
CA ALA A 183 0.15 23.06 13.15
C ALA A 183 -0.61 22.68 11.88
N ALA A 184 -1.49 23.57 11.37
CA ALA A 184 -2.23 23.34 10.13
C ALA A 184 -1.29 23.17 8.92
N GLN A 185 -0.25 24.00 8.80
CA GLN A 185 0.74 23.90 7.73
C GLN A 185 1.59 22.64 7.86
N SER A 186 1.98 22.31 9.11
CA SER A 186 2.77 21.13 9.42
C SER A 186 2.02 19.83 9.12
N ALA A 187 0.73 19.78 9.41
CA ALA A 187 -0.10 18.62 9.11
C ALA A 187 -0.09 18.28 7.62
N ILE A 188 -0.22 19.30 6.76
CA ILE A 188 -0.16 19.11 5.29
C ILE A 188 1.23 18.60 4.86
N ALA A 189 2.29 19.16 5.44
CA ALA A 189 3.67 18.75 5.11
C ALA A 189 3.94 17.30 5.52
N ILE A 190 3.49 16.90 6.70
CA ILE A 190 3.64 15.53 7.22
C ILE A 190 2.87 14.55 6.34
N GLU A 191 1.62 14.84 6.02
CA GLU A 191 0.77 13.97 5.20
C GLU A 191 1.34 13.81 3.79
N ASN A 192 1.76 14.90 3.15
CA ASN A 192 2.39 14.84 1.83
C ASN A 192 3.66 13.98 1.84
N THR A 193 4.46 14.07 2.90
CA THR A 193 5.69 13.27 3.02
C THR A 193 5.36 11.80 3.22
N ARG A 194 4.35 11.46 4.02
CA ARG A 194 3.87 10.07 4.20
C ARG A 194 3.37 9.49 2.88
N LEU A 195 2.49 10.21 2.18
CA LEU A 195 1.96 9.78 0.88
C LEU A 195 3.07 9.56 -0.16
N TYR A 196 4.06 10.46 -0.18
CA TYR A 196 5.21 10.30 -1.09
C TYR A 196 6.06 9.06 -0.75
N GLN A 197 6.32 8.81 0.54
CA GLN A 197 7.06 7.63 0.97
C GLN A 197 6.30 6.33 0.65
N ASP A 198 4.99 6.31 0.85
CA ASP A 198 4.15 5.16 0.54
C ASP A 198 4.12 4.89 -0.97
N LEU A 199 3.96 5.93 -1.79
CA LEU A 199 4.04 5.83 -3.26
C LEU A 199 5.41 5.32 -3.72
N LYS A 200 6.50 5.80 -3.11
CA LYS A 200 7.87 5.33 -3.41
C LYS A 200 8.03 3.85 -3.06
N ARG A 201 7.55 3.42 -1.89
CA ARG A 201 7.58 2.01 -1.47
C ARG A 201 6.81 1.12 -2.43
N GLU A 202 5.61 1.54 -2.82
CA GLU A 202 4.78 0.78 -3.75
C GLU A 202 5.43 0.69 -5.13
N ARG A 203 5.96 1.82 -5.65
CA ARG A 203 6.74 1.81 -6.89
C ARG A 203 7.93 0.85 -6.83
N ASP A 204 8.70 0.87 -5.73
CA ASP A 204 9.89 0.04 -5.59
C ASP A 204 9.50 -1.45 -5.49
N ARG A 205 8.35 -1.78 -4.86
CA ARG A 205 7.77 -3.13 -4.87
C ARG A 205 7.39 -3.59 -6.29
N LEU A 206 6.75 -2.72 -7.06
CA LEU A 206 6.36 -3.02 -8.45
C LEU A 206 7.60 -3.28 -9.32
N ILE A 207 8.64 -2.44 -9.21
CA ILE A 207 9.91 -2.62 -9.94
C ILE A 207 10.58 -3.95 -9.55
N ALA A 208 10.65 -4.25 -8.25
CA ALA A 208 11.23 -5.51 -7.78
C ALA A 208 10.45 -6.73 -8.28
N GLY A 209 9.10 -6.65 -8.31
CA GLY A 209 8.23 -7.68 -8.87
C GLY A 209 8.46 -7.89 -10.37
N GLU A 210 8.57 -6.81 -11.15
CA GLU A 210 8.86 -6.87 -12.58
C GLU A 210 10.23 -7.51 -12.86
N ASP A 211 11.26 -7.13 -12.10
CA ASP A 211 12.60 -7.71 -12.22
C ASP A 211 12.63 -9.21 -11.91
N GLU A 212 11.89 -9.66 -10.91
CA GLU A 212 11.80 -11.09 -10.56
C GLU A 212 11.10 -11.89 -11.66
N VAL A 213 10.01 -11.38 -12.22
CA VAL A 213 9.33 -11.98 -13.38
C VAL A 213 10.30 -12.08 -14.55
N ARG A 214 11.03 -11.01 -14.85
CA ARG A 214 12.00 -10.96 -15.95
C ARG A 214 13.14 -11.99 -15.77
N LYS A 215 13.67 -12.12 -14.54
CA LYS A 215 14.72 -13.11 -14.21
C LYS A 215 14.19 -14.54 -14.30
N ARG A 216 12.96 -14.79 -13.86
CA ARG A 216 12.33 -16.10 -13.99
C ARG A 216 12.19 -16.50 -15.45
N LEU A 217 11.66 -15.60 -16.27
CA LEU A 217 11.50 -15.83 -17.72
C LEU A 217 12.82 -16.10 -18.42
N ALA A 218 13.87 -15.34 -18.11
CA ALA A 218 15.18 -15.55 -18.68
C ALA A 218 15.74 -16.94 -18.34
N ARG A 219 15.51 -17.43 -17.12
CA ARG A 219 15.91 -18.78 -16.69
C ARG A 219 15.10 -19.86 -17.44
N GLU A 220 13.78 -19.74 -17.50
CA GLU A 220 12.90 -20.69 -18.17
C GLU A 220 13.16 -20.77 -19.67
N LEU A 221 13.43 -19.64 -20.33
CA LEU A 221 13.85 -19.60 -21.74
C LEU A 221 15.21 -20.26 -21.97
N HIS A 222 16.15 -20.04 -21.05
CA HIS A 222 17.50 -20.58 -21.16
C HIS A 222 17.53 -22.10 -20.91
N ASP A 223 16.88 -22.56 -19.84
CA ASP A 223 16.98 -23.95 -19.36
C ASP A 223 16.05 -24.91 -20.12
N GLY A 224 15.08 -24.40 -20.84
CA GLY A 224 14.16 -25.20 -21.62
C GLY A 224 14.47 -25.14 -23.13
N PRO A 225 13.75 -24.27 -23.87
CA PRO A 225 13.79 -24.32 -25.33
C PRO A 225 15.17 -23.99 -25.92
N THR A 226 15.95 -23.09 -25.28
CA THR A 226 17.27 -22.72 -25.79
C THR A 226 18.25 -23.91 -25.75
N GLN A 227 18.22 -24.72 -24.68
CA GLN A 227 19.05 -25.93 -24.60
C GLN A 227 18.64 -26.99 -25.63
N LEU A 228 17.32 -27.19 -25.83
CA LEU A 228 16.84 -28.12 -26.86
C LEU A 228 17.22 -27.69 -28.28
N LEU A 229 17.17 -26.38 -28.58
CA LEU A 229 17.66 -25.85 -29.85
C LEU A 229 19.17 -26.04 -30.05
N ALA A 230 19.97 -25.89 -28.98
CA ALA A 230 21.39 -26.14 -29.00
C ALA A 230 21.70 -27.63 -29.32
N VAL A 231 20.95 -28.56 -28.71
CA VAL A 231 21.04 -30.00 -28.98
C VAL A 231 20.66 -30.29 -30.44
N LEU A 232 19.59 -29.69 -30.94
CA LEU A 232 19.19 -29.84 -32.37
C LEU A 232 20.29 -29.38 -33.32
N ILE A 233 20.89 -28.21 -33.07
CA ILE A 233 21.98 -27.69 -33.91
C ILE A 233 23.20 -28.63 -33.87
N SER A 234 23.57 -29.16 -32.70
CA SER A 234 24.66 -30.09 -32.52
C SER A 234 24.41 -31.40 -33.30
N ASN A 235 23.20 -31.96 -33.22
CA ASN A 235 22.82 -33.18 -33.91
C ASN A 235 22.75 -32.99 -35.42
N ILE A 236 22.28 -31.86 -35.92
CA ILE A 236 22.29 -31.53 -37.34
C ILE A 236 23.74 -31.53 -37.89
N ASN A 237 24.67 -30.90 -37.17
CA ASN A 237 26.07 -30.89 -37.55
C ASN A 237 26.71 -32.29 -37.51
N PHE A 238 26.33 -33.12 -36.56
CA PHE A 238 26.76 -34.50 -36.42
C PHE A 238 26.25 -35.34 -37.61
N ILE A 239 24.98 -35.21 -38.00
CA ILE A 239 24.41 -35.89 -39.15
C ILE A 239 25.11 -35.50 -40.45
N GLY A 240 25.50 -34.20 -40.60
CA GLY A 240 26.34 -33.77 -41.74
C GLY A 240 27.66 -34.51 -41.83
N SER A 241 28.29 -34.84 -40.69
CA SER A 241 29.51 -35.65 -40.64
C SER A 241 29.23 -37.13 -40.93
N LEU A 242 28.11 -37.68 -40.44
CA LEU A 242 27.73 -39.08 -40.66
C LEU A 242 27.41 -39.35 -42.15
N GLN A 243 26.90 -38.36 -42.89
CA GLN A 243 26.58 -38.49 -44.30
C GLN A 243 27.80 -38.95 -45.15
N VAL A 244 29.01 -38.61 -44.68
CA VAL A 244 30.26 -38.98 -45.33
C VAL A 244 30.85 -40.29 -44.78
N LEU A 245 30.71 -40.48 -43.46
CA LEU A 245 31.36 -41.60 -42.77
C LEU A 245 30.49 -42.85 -42.65
N GLU A 246 29.20 -42.71 -42.38
CA GLU A 246 28.27 -43.80 -42.11
C GLU A 246 26.87 -43.45 -42.61
N PRO A 247 26.65 -43.36 -43.96
CA PRO A 247 25.38 -42.85 -44.55
C PRO A 247 24.16 -43.69 -44.16
N ASP A 248 24.30 -44.96 -43.87
CA ASP A 248 23.20 -45.85 -43.45
C ASP A 248 22.57 -45.47 -42.09
N LYS A 249 23.28 -44.71 -41.24
CA LYS A 249 22.77 -44.24 -39.93
C LYS A 249 21.98 -42.93 -40.03
N VAL A 250 22.15 -42.18 -41.10
CA VAL A 250 21.53 -40.85 -41.30
C VAL A 250 20.00 -40.84 -41.15
N PRO A 251 19.23 -41.80 -41.76
CA PRO A 251 17.78 -41.79 -41.59
C PRO A 251 17.31 -41.96 -40.16
N GLY A 252 18.02 -42.80 -39.35
CA GLY A 252 17.69 -43.00 -37.94
C GLY A 252 17.96 -41.75 -37.08
N GLU A 253 19.09 -41.11 -37.30
CA GLU A 253 19.45 -39.86 -36.58
C GLU A 253 18.54 -38.70 -36.97
N LEU A 254 18.13 -38.55 -38.22
CA LEU A 254 17.14 -37.58 -38.67
C LEU A 254 15.77 -37.80 -37.99
N ALA A 255 15.34 -39.08 -37.90
CA ALA A 255 14.08 -39.41 -37.23
C ALA A 255 14.10 -39.03 -35.72
N ALA A 256 15.26 -39.11 -35.08
CA ALA A 256 15.43 -38.74 -33.69
C ALA A 256 15.38 -37.22 -33.44
N LEU A 257 15.58 -36.39 -34.47
CA LEU A 257 15.50 -34.91 -34.29
C LEU A 257 14.07 -34.41 -34.14
N LEU A 258 13.10 -35.04 -34.77
CA LEU A 258 11.71 -34.58 -34.80
C LEU A 258 11.10 -34.46 -33.37
N PRO A 259 11.20 -35.49 -32.51
CA PRO A 259 10.69 -35.37 -31.12
C PRO A 259 11.36 -34.26 -30.29
N VAL A 260 12.63 -33.98 -30.53
CA VAL A 260 13.36 -32.92 -29.86
C VAL A 260 12.87 -31.54 -30.30
N ALA A 261 12.64 -31.36 -31.61
CA ALA A 261 12.07 -30.15 -32.20
C ALA A 261 10.65 -29.89 -31.70
N GLU A 262 9.82 -30.91 -31.67
CA GLU A 262 8.46 -30.83 -31.12
C GLU A 262 8.45 -30.49 -29.63
N LYS A 263 9.36 -31.06 -28.83
CA LYS A 263 9.50 -30.74 -27.43
C LYS A 263 9.91 -29.27 -27.21
N ALA A 264 10.86 -28.77 -28.00
CA ALA A 264 11.28 -27.36 -27.93
C ALA A 264 10.11 -26.41 -28.29
N LEU A 265 9.36 -26.77 -29.35
CA LEU A 265 8.20 -25.98 -29.75
C LEU A 265 7.07 -26.00 -28.70
N ARG A 266 6.80 -27.15 -28.08
CA ARG A 266 5.86 -27.25 -26.96
C ARG A 266 6.28 -26.36 -25.80
N GLN A 267 7.55 -26.38 -25.38
CA GLN A 267 8.06 -25.53 -24.30
C GLN A 267 7.94 -24.04 -24.61
N LEU A 268 8.27 -23.61 -25.83
CA LEU A 268 8.11 -22.22 -26.26
C LEU A 268 6.64 -21.79 -26.23
N ARG A 269 5.73 -22.62 -26.73
CA ARG A 269 4.30 -22.33 -26.68
C ARG A 269 3.79 -22.25 -25.23
N THR A 270 4.38 -23.05 -24.30
CA THR A 270 4.06 -22.99 -22.88
C THR A 270 4.44 -21.64 -22.29
N LEU A 271 5.67 -21.24 -22.49
CA LEU A 271 6.16 -19.95 -21.98
C LEU A 271 5.37 -18.76 -22.54
N LEU A 272 5.08 -18.77 -23.84
CA LEU A 272 4.28 -17.71 -24.46
C LEU A 272 2.85 -17.66 -23.93
N PHE A 273 2.25 -18.83 -23.66
CA PHE A 273 0.91 -18.91 -23.11
C PHE A 273 0.84 -18.43 -21.65
N ASP A 274 1.86 -18.77 -20.82
CA ASP A 274 1.96 -18.35 -19.43
C ASP A 274 2.23 -16.83 -19.30
N LEU A 275 2.93 -16.26 -20.31
CA LEU A 275 3.21 -14.83 -20.37
C LEU A 275 2.01 -13.99 -20.82
N ARG A 276 1.30 -14.45 -21.82
CA ARG A 276 0.17 -13.71 -22.40
C ARG A 276 -0.64 -14.63 -23.33
N PRO A 277 -1.73 -15.21 -22.85
CA PRO A 277 -2.54 -16.03 -23.74
C PRO A 277 -3.14 -15.15 -24.84
N VAL A 278 -2.56 -15.19 -26.03
CA VAL A 278 -3.05 -14.43 -27.21
C VAL A 278 -4.53 -14.76 -27.48
N ILE A 279 -4.93 -15.99 -27.19
CA ILE A 279 -6.33 -16.45 -27.31
C ILE A 279 -7.23 -15.71 -26.33
N LEU A 280 -6.78 -15.41 -25.12
CA LEU A 280 -7.56 -14.63 -24.14
C LEU A 280 -7.89 -13.24 -24.70
N GLU A 281 -6.91 -12.59 -25.35
CA GLU A 281 -7.13 -11.27 -25.94
C GLU A 281 -7.98 -11.31 -27.23
N THR A 282 -7.81 -12.32 -28.05
CA THR A 282 -8.46 -12.39 -29.36
C THR A 282 -9.81 -13.09 -29.34
N GLN A 283 -9.98 -14.14 -28.54
CA GLN A 283 -11.16 -15.00 -28.54
C GLN A 283 -11.91 -15.01 -27.20
N GLY A 284 -11.30 -14.50 -26.11
CA GLY A 284 -11.90 -14.35 -24.80
C GLY A 284 -11.66 -15.52 -23.84
N LEU A 285 -12.35 -15.44 -22.68
CA LEU A 285 -12.12 -16.33 -21.55
C LEU A 285 -12.39 -17.80 -21.85
N VAL A 286 -13.52 -18.12 -22.50
CA VAL A 286 -13.96 -19.50 -22.72
C VAL A 286 -12.99 -20.28 -23.61
N PRO A 287 -12.62 -19.80 -24.82
CA PRO A 287 -11.62 -20.48 -25.63
C PRO A 287 -10.24 -20.58 -24.97
N ALA A 288 -9.87 -19.58 -24.19
CA ALA A 288 -8.61 -19.61 -23.45
C ALA A 288 -8.58 -20.70 -22.37
N LEU A 289 -9.69 -20.88 -21.62
CA LEU A 289 -9.82 -21.95 -20.63
C LEU A 289 -9.87 -23.34 -21.28
N GLN A 290 -10.57 -23.48 -22.41
CA GLN A 290 -10.59 -24.74 -23.18
C GLN A 290 -9.18 -25.14 -23.60
N GLN A 291 -8.45 -24.25 -24.25
CA GLN A 291 -7.08 -24.52 -24.66
C GLN A 291 -6.14 -24.77 -23.46
N TYR A 292 -6.37 -24.06 -22.34
CA TYR A 292 -5.60 -24.27 -21.12
C TYR A 292 -5.79 -25.70 -20.58
N VAL A 293 -7.04 -26.17 -20.49
CA VAL A 293 -7.40 -27.51 -19.99
C VAL A 293 -6.86 -28.61 -20.91
N GLU A 294 -7.10 -28.51 -22.25
CA GLU A 294 -6.55 -29.46 -23.23
C GLU A 294 -5.05 -29.64 -23.07
N ARG A 295 -4.36 -28.54 -22.84
CA ARG A 295 -2.91 -28.54 -22.64
C ARG A 295 -2.47 -29.13 -21.31
N GLN A 296 -3.18 -28.84 -20.17
CA GLN A 296 -2.85 -29.46 -18.90
C GLN A 296 -3.01 -30.99 -18.99
N GLN A 297 -4.04 -31.47 -19.67
CA GLN A 297 -4.28 -32.90 -19.95
C GLN A 297 -3.14 -33.58 -20.70
N GLU A 298 -2.40 -32.83 -21.57
CA GLU A 298 -1.23 -33.35 -22.30
C GLU A 298 0.06 -33.35 -21.44
N MET A 299 0.08 -32.60 -20.36
CA MET A 299 1.32 -32.34 -19.59
C MET A 299 1.46 -33.20 -18.35
N ASP A 300 0.37 -33.67 -17.76
CA ASP A 300 0.36 -34.49 -16.56
C ASP A 300 -0.73 -35.56 -16.60
N ASP A 301 -0.72 -36.46 -15.62
CA ASP A 301 -1.64 -37.60 -15.53
C ASP A 301 -2.95 -37.26 -14.82
N LEU A 302 -3.21 -35.97 -14.48
CA LEU A 302 -4.44 -35.51 -13.88
C LEU A 302 -5.58 -35.48 -14.89
N ASN A 303 -6.77 -35.86 -14.46
CA ASN A 303 -7.97 -35.75 -15.27
C ASN A 303 -8.61 -34.37 -15.10
N TYR A 304 -8.63 -33.58 -16.14
CA TYR A 304 -9.24 -32.25 -16.13
C TYR A 304 -10.63 -32.28 -16.76
N SER A 305 -11.60 -31.63 -16.12
CA SER A 305 -12.95 -31.43 -16.63
C SER A 305 -13.29 -29.94 -16.62
N LEU A 306 -13.61 -29.39 -17.79
CA LEU A 306 -14.10 -28.01 -17.92
C LEU A 306 -15.58 -28.03 -18.27
N GLN A 307 -16.39 -27.47 -17.41
CA GLN A 307 -17.82 -27.28 -17.63
C GLN A 307 -18.15 -25.78 -17.71
N ILE A 308 -18.83 -25.38 -18.79
CA ILE A 308 -19.29 -24.01 -18.97
C ILE A 308 -20.81 -24.05 -19.05
N ASP A 309 -21.49 -23.43 -18.08
CA ASP A 309 -22.93 -23.39 -18.01
C ASP A 309 -23.44 -21.95 -18.02
N ARG A 310 -24.37 -21.66 -18.93
CA ARG A 310 -25.07 -20.38 -19.07
C ARG A 310 -24.18 -19.13 -19.20
N PHE A 311 -22.88 -19.28 -19.37
CA PHE A 311 -21.96 -18.17 -19.57
C PHE A 311 -21.68 -17.99 -21.06
N ALA A 312 -22.05 -16.84 -21.61
CA ALA A 312 -21.80 -16.48 -23.00
C ALA A 312 -21.40 -15.01 -23.12
N GLY A 313 -20.53 -14.72 -24.07
CA GLY A 313 -20.04 -13.37 -24.36
C GLY A 313 -18.65 -13.10 -23.88
N ARG A 314 -18.25 -11.83 -23.99
CA ARG A 314 -16.93 -11.32 -23.60
C ARG A 314 -17.03 -10.57 -22.28
N LEU A 315 -16.00 -10.68 -21.47
CA LEU A 315 -15.74 -9.77 -20.35
C LEU A 315 -14.77 -8.69 -20.81
N THR A 316 -14.65 -7.64 -20.03
CA THR A 316 -13.59 -6.65 -20.22
C THR A 316 -12.22 -7.33 -20.11
N SER A 317 -11.25 -6.88 -20.90
CA SER A 317 -9.91 -7.46 -20.92
C SER A 317 -9.24 -7.59 -19.54
N PRO A 318 -9.38 -6.63 -18.59
CA PRO A 318 -8.91 -6.82 -17.22
C PRO A 318 -9.61 -7.97 -16.48
N ALA A 319 -10.93 -8.12 -16.66
CA ALA A 319 -11.71 -9.17 -16.01
C ALA A 319 -11.35 -10.56 -16.53
N GLU A 320 -11.24 -10.72 -17.84
CA GLU A 320 -10.79 -11.98 -18.44
C GLU A 320 -9.42 -12.40 -17.93
N ARG A 321 -8.47 -11.45 -17.82
CA ARG A 321 -7.13 -11.73 -17.28
C ARG A 321 -7.17 -12.12 -15.80
N ALA A 322 -7.96 -11.43 -14.98
CA ALA A 322 -8.09 -11.73 -13.57
C ALA A 322 -8.63 -13.14 -13.34
N VAL A 323 -9.76 -13.47 -13.99
CA VAL A 323 -10.39 -14.80 -13.91
C VAL A 323 -9.45 -15.90 -14.40
N PHE A 324 -8.85 -15.71 -15.55
CA PHE A 324 -7.93 -16.71 -16.13
C PHE A 324 -6.72 -16.97 -15.21
N SER A 325 -6.14 -15.91 -14.65
CA SER A 325 -5.02 -16.02 -13.73
C SER A 325 -5.39 -16.70 -12.40
N ILE A 326 -6.63 -16.49 -11.89
CA ILE A 326 -7.12 -17.18 -10.69
C ILE A 326 -7.23 -18.69 -10.98
N VAL A 327 -7.79 -19.07 -12.14
CA VAL A 327 -7.89 -20.49 -12.52
C VAL A 327 -6.50 -21.11 -12.68
N GLN A 328 -5.56 -20.43 -13.32
CA GLN A 328 -4.18 -20.91 -13.47
C GLN A 328 -3.49 -21.15 -12.11
N GLU A 329 -3.63 -20.21 -11.18
CA GLU A 329 -3.03 -20.33 -9.85
C GLU A 329 -3.69 -21.45 -9.03
N ALA A 330 -5.03 -21.57 -9.11
CA ALA A 330 -5.78 -22.65 -8.45
C ALA A 330 -5.34 -24.02 -8.96
N VAL A 331 -5.31 -24.23 -10.28
CA VAL A 331 -4.82 -25.49 -10.90
C VAL A 331 -3.35 -25.73 -10.58
N GLY A 332 -2.53 -24.68 -10.57
CA GLY A 332 -1.12 -24.77 -10.18
C GLY A 332 -0.94 -25.26 -8.73
N ASN A 333 -1.81 -24.85 -7.81
CA ASN A 333 -1.82 -25.31 -6.43
C ASN A 333 -2.24 -26.77 -6.31
N VAL A 334 -3.25 -27.21 -7.06
CA VAL A 334 -3.64 -28.62 -7.12
C VAL A 334 -2.46 -29.50 -7.55
N ARG A 335 -1.77 -29.15 -8.62
CA ARG A 335 -0.60 -29.89 -9.14
C ARG A 335 0.54 -29.99 -8.15
N LYS A 336 0.78 -28.94 -7.37
CA LYS A 336 1.91 -28.87 -6.42
C LYS A 336 1.61 -29.53 -5.09
N HIS A 337 0.36 -29.51 -4.64
CA HIS A 337 0.02 -29.74 -3.25
C HIS A 337 -1.07 -30.77 -3.01
N ALA A 338 -2.00 -30.99 -3.97
CA ALA A 338 -3.22 -31.74 -3.69
C ALA A 338 -3.04 -33.25 -3.75
N LEU A 339 -2.11 -33.80 -4.51
CA LEU A 339 -2.03 -35.24 -4.83
C LEU A 339 -3.37 -35.80 -5.35
N ALA A 340 -4.10 -34.97 -6.12
CA ALA A 340 -5.41 -35.29 -6.66
C ALA A 340 -5.31 -36.22 -7.88
N GLU A 341 -6.42 -36.87 -8.23
CA GLU A 341 -6.58 -37.61 -9.50
C GLU A 341 -7.42 -36.80 -10.50
N ASN A 342 -8.35 -35.98 -10.01
CA ASN A 342 -9.28 -35.22 -10.83
C ASN A 342 -9.34 -33.75 -10.44
N VAL A 343 -9.51 -32.89 -11.45
CA VAL A 343 -9.70 -31.44 -11.32
C VAL A 343 -10.90 -31.00 -12.15
N TRP A 344 -11.86 -30.37 -11.50
CA TRP A 344 -13.05 -29.81 -12.15
C TRP A 344 -12.99 -28.30 -12.17
N ILE A 345 -13.19 -27.72 -13.32
CA ILE A 345 -13.28 -26.27 -13.54
C ILE A 345 -14.69 -25.98 -14.03
N LEU A 346 -15.45 -25.20 -13.27
CA LEU A 346 -16.81 -24.79 -13.61
C LEU A 346 -16.84 -23.27 -13.82
N VAL A 347 -17.41 -22.84 -14.95
CA VAL A 347 -17.73 -21.44 -15.23
C VAL A 347 -19.23 -21.34 -15.45
N ASN A 348 -19.90 -20.56 -14.63
CA ASN A 348 -21.35 -20.44 -14.63
C ASN A 348 -21.77 -18.97 -14.50
N GLU A 349 -22.87 -18.61 -15.18
CA GLU A 349 -23.57 -17.33 -14.97
C GLU A 349 -24.88 -17.61 -14.23
N GLN A 350 -25.03 -17.04 -13.03
CA GLN A 350 -26.22 -17.17 -12.21
C GLN A 350 -26.62 -15.83 -11.61
N GLN A 351 -27.88 -15.43 -11.80
CA GLN A 351 -28.47 -14.22 -11.20
C GLN A 351 -27.69 -12.90 -11.52
N GLY A 352 -26.99 -12.84 -12.65
CA GLY A 352 -26.17 -11.69 -13.05
C GLY A 352 -24.77 -11.67 -12.44
N GLU A 353 -24.35 -12.77 -11.85
CA GLU A 353 -23.00 -12.98 -11.33
C GLU A 353 -22.25 -14.04 -12.15
N LEU A 354 -20.94 -13.85 -12.29
CA LEU A 354 -20.01 -14.83 -12.79
C LEU A 354 -19.54 -15.68 -11.61
N CYS A 355 -19.79 -16.99 -11.69
CA CYS A 355 -19.27 -17.96 -10.73
C CYS A 355 -18.22 -18.83 -11.41
N VAL A 356 -16.99 -18.83 -10.90
CA VAL A 356 -15.92 -19.70 -11.39
C VAL A 356 -15.41 -20.54 -10.23
N MET A 357 -15.41 -21.85 -10.40
CA MET A 357 -15.02 -22.80 -9.36
C MET A 357 -13.94 -23.74 -9.89
N VAL A 358 -12.91 -23.96 -9.08
CA VAL A 358 -11.90 -25.01 -9.30
C VAL A 358 -11.96 -25.93 -8.08
N HIS A 359 -12.22 -27.21 -8.33
CA HIS A 359 -12.34 -28.25 -7.33
C HIS A 359 -11.37 -29.39 -7.62
N ASP A 360 -10.78 -29.98 -6.58
CA ASP A 360 -9.93 -31.17 -6.66
C ASP A 360 -10.38 -32.22 -5.63
N ASP A 361 -10.09 -33.48 -5.90
CA ASP A 361 -10.32 -34.64 -5.02
C ASP A 361 -9.06 -35.03 -4.22
N GLY A 362 -8.15 -34.13 -4.02
CA GLY A 362 -6.87 -34.40 -3.36
C GLY A 362 -6.95 -34.55 -1.84
N VAL A 363 -5.78 -34.48 -1.22
CA VAL A 363 -5.65 -34.69 0.24
C VAL A 363 -6.32 -33.61 1.11
N GLY A 364 -6.64 -32.44 0.53
CA GLY A 364 -7.18 -31.30 1.26
C GLY A 364 -6.28 -30.83 2.41
N PHE A 365 -6.74 -29.83 3.15
CA PHE A 365 -6.02 -29.27 4.31
C PHE A 365 -6.98 -28.52 5.24
N ASP A 366 -6.53 -28.28 6.48
CA ASP A 366 -7.25 -27.46 7.44
C ASP A 366 -7.04 -25.97 7.17
N VAL A 367 -8.11 -25.28 6.78
CA VAL A 367 -8.09 -23.86 6.43
C VAL A 367 -7.84 -22.98 7.65
N GLU A 368 -8.27 -23.36 8.86
CA GLU A 368 -8.06 -22.60 10.10
C GLU A 368 -6.59 -22.66 10.53
N GLN A 369 -5.96 -23.84 10.43
CA GLN A 369 -4.53 -23.99 10.68
C GLN A 369 -3.70 -23.20 9.67
N LEU A 370 -4.06 -23.24 8.40
CA LEU A 370 -3.39 -22.47 7.37
C LEU A 370 -3.46 -20.96 7.66
N ASN A 371 -4.61 -20.44 8.04
CA ASN A 371 -4.78 -19.02 8.39
C ASN A 371 -3.97 -18.61 9.63
N ALA A 372 -3.80 -19.49 10.63
CA ALA A 372 -3.01 -19.22 11.83
C ALA A 372 -1.47 -19.18 11.55
N GLU A 373 -0.99 -19.99 10.59
CA GLU A 373 0.40 -19.97 10.13
C GLU A 373 0.68 -18.85 9.09
N TYR A 374 -0.37 -18.25 8.54
CA TYR A 374 -0.31 -17.21 7.50
C TYR A 374 0.39 -15.92 7.93
N ASP A 375 0.35 -15.56 9.21
CA ASP A 375 1.03 -14.36 9.75
C ASP A 375 2.58 -14.46 9.70
N GLN A 376 3.14 -15.64 9.46
CA GLN A 376 4.59 -15.86 9.47
C GLN A 376 5.21 -16.27 8.12
N ARG A 377 4.44 -16.85 7.17
CA ARG A 377 4.95 -17.37 5.88
C ARG A 377 3.95 -17.28 4.73
N GLY A 378 3.14 -16.21 4.64
CA GLY A 378 2.05 -16.06 3.69
C GLY A 378 2.32 -16.63 2.30
N SER A 379 1.51 -17.59 1.83
CA SER A 379 1.59 -18.02 0.44
C SER A 379 1.08 -16.88 -0.43
N LEU A 380 1.99 -16.22 -1.13
CA LEU A 380 1.72 -15.14 -2.08
C LEU A 380 0.58 -15.48 -3.06
N GLY A 381 0.39 -16.77 -3.38
CA GLY A 381 -0.62 -17.23 -4.32
C GLY A 381 -2.06 -16.93 -3.90
N MET A 382 -2.44 -17.22 -2.65
CA MET A 382 -3.81 -16.95 -2.16
C MET A 382 -4.09 -15.45 -2.04
N LEU A 383 -3.11 -14.67 -1.56
CA LEU A 383 -3.23 -13.22 -1.48
C LEU A 383 -3.43 -12.63 -2.88
N ASN A 384 -2.60 -13.00 -3.83
CA ASN A 384 -2.70 -12.55 -5.22
C ASN A 384 -4.04 -12.92 -5.87
N MET A 385 -4.60 -14.11 -5.57
CA MET A 385 -5.91 -14.49 -6.08
C MET A 385 -7.04 -13.63 -5.47
N ARG A 386 -6.97 -13.30 -4.17
CA ARG A 386 -7.94 -12.40 -3.52
C ARG A 386 -7.86 -10.99 -4.10
N GLU A 387 -6.69 -10.41 -4.19
CA GLU A 387 -6.49 -9.07 -4.78
C GLU A 387 -7.01 -9.00 -6.22
N ARG A 388 -6.80 -10.05 -7.01
CA ARG A 388 -7.33 -10.13 -8.38
C ARG A 388 -8.85 -10.24 -8.41
N ALA A 389 -9.47 -11.00 -7.49
CA ALA A 389 -10.92 -11.07 -7.35
C ALA A 389 -11.50 -9.70 -6.97
N GLU A 390 -10.92 -9.03 -6.00
CA GLU A 390 -11.31 -7.69 -5.55
C GLU A 390 -11.15 -6.64 -6.66
N SER A 391 -10.11 -6.73 -7.48
CA SER A 391 -9.87 -5.80 -8.61
C SER A 391 -10.99 -5.81 -9.65
N ILE A 392 -11.79 -6.87 -9.70
CA ILE A 392 -12.96 -7.01 -10.57
C ILE A 392 -14.30 -6.93 -9.79
N GLY A 393 -14.26 -6.45 -8.55
CA GLY A 393 -15.43 -6.33 -7.67
C GLY A 393 -16.00 -7.68 -7.23
N GLY A 394 -15.21 -8.74 -7.30
CA GLY A 394 -15.60 -10.10 -6.90
C GLY A 394 -15.08 -10.49 -5.53
N THR A 395 -15.52 -11.65 -5.07
CA THR A 395 -15.08 -12.29 -3.83
C THR A 395 -14.52 -13.68 -4.12
N LEU A 396 -13.45 -14.06 -3.41
CA LEU A 396 -12.84 -15.37 -3.50
C LEU A 396 -13.07 -16.15 -2.19
N SER A 397 -13.58 -17.35 -2.30
CA SER A 397 -13.73 -18.29 -1.17
C SER A 397 -12.89 -19.53 -1.38
N LEU A 398 -12.37 -20.08 -0.28
CA LEU A 398 -11.62 -21.33 -0.24
C LEU A 398 -12.29 -22.25 0.79
N GLN A 399 -12.57 -23.47 0.36
CA GLN A 399 -13.07 -24.54 1.22
C GLN A 399 -12.14 -25.74 1.03
N SER A 400 -11.67 -26.31 2.12
CA SER A 400 -10.86 -27.53 2.12
C SER A 400 -11.01 -28.26 3.45
N GLU A 401 -11.04 -29.57 3.37
CA GLU A 401 -11.03 -30.44 4.55
C GLU A 401 -10.02 -31.59 4.30
N PRO A 402 -9.27 -32.02 5.31
CA PRO A 402 -8.36 -33.16 5.18
C PRO A 402 -9.07 -34.42 4.65
N GLY A 403 -8.60 -34.93 3.51
CA GLY A 403 -9.15 -36.11 2.84
C GLY A 403 -10.38 -35.86 1.95
N ALA A 404 -10.84 -34.62 1.81
CA ALA A 404 -12.01 -34.27 0.98
C ALA A 404 -11.70 -33.35 -0.21
N GLY A 405 -10.39 -33.07 -0.46
CA GLY A 405 -9.96 -32.16 -1.51
C GLY A 405 -10.14 -30.69 -1.16
N SER A 406 -10.04 -29.85 -2.19
CA SER A 406 -10.18 -28.39 -2.01
C SER A 406 -11.06 -27.78 -3.09
N THR A 407 -11.69 -26.65 -2.78
CA THR A 407 -12.52 -25.88 -3.69
C THR A 407 -12.18 -24.41 -3.56
N ILE A 408 -11.79 -23.78 -4.66
CA ILE A 408 -11.63 -22.35 -4.80
C ILE A 408 -12.79 -21.83 -5.65
N ALA A 409 -13.56 -20.87 -5.14
CA ALA A 409 -14.67 -20.27 -5.86
C ALA A 409 -14.56 -18.74 -5.91
N LEU A 410 -14.68 -18.20 -7.10
CA LEU A 410 -14.77 -16.78 -7.40
C LEU A 410 -16.22 -16.45 -7.75
N VAL A 411 -16.76 -15.40 -7.14
CA VAL A 411 -18.06 -14.82 -7.49
C VAL A 411 -17.86 -13.34 -7.77
N ALA A 412 -18.31 -12.87 -8.93
CA ALA A 412 -18.16 -11.47 -9.33
C ALA A 412 -19.38 -10.96 -10.10
N PRO A 413 -19.82 -9.70 -9.89
CA PRO A 413 -20.97 -9.12 -10.58
C PRO A 413 -20.65 -8.93 -12.07
N LEU A 414 -21.50 -9.47 -12.98
CA LEU A 414 -21.28 -9.43 -14.43
C LEU A 414 -21.52 -8.06 -15.07
N SER A 415 -22.42 -7.24 -14.51
CA SER A 415 -22.81 -5.97 -15.12
C SER A 415 -21.64 -5.02 -15.41
N PRO A 416 -20.68 -4.80 -14.48
CA PRO A 416 -19.51 -3.97 -14.77
C PRO A 416 -18.42 -4.69 -15.56
N LEU A 417 -18.50 -6.02 -15.71
CA LEU A 417 -17.44 -6.83 -16.32
C LEU A 417 -17.65 -7.13 -17.81
N ARG A 418 -18.87 -7.00 -18.31
CA ARG A 418 -19.16 -7.25 -19.74
C ARG A 418 -18.66 -6.11 -20.61
N GLU A 419 -18.09 -6.45 -21.76
CA GLU A 419 -17.85 -5.46 -22.81
C GLU A 419 -19.21 -4.92 -23.29
N VAL A 420 -19.36 -3.59 -23.27
CA VAL A 420 -20.53 -2.94 -23.88
C VAL A 420 -20.39 -3.12 -25.39
N THR A 421 -21.15 -4.05 -25.94
CA THR A 421 -21.30 -4.19 -27.40
C THR A 421 -21.97 -2.92 -27.91
N SER A 422 -21.21 -2.05 -28.54
CA SER A 422 -21.69 -0.87 -29.27
C SER A 422 -22.24 -1.26 -30.66
#